data_485e0d9f82c6c7998b25c380f14a55be
#
_entry.id   485e0d9f82c6c7998b25c380f14a55be
#
_cell.length_a   1.000
_cell.length_b   1.000
_cell.length_c   1.000
_cell.angle_alpha   90.00
_cell.angle_beta   90.00
_cell.angle_gamma   90.00
#
_symmetry.space_group_name_H-M   'P 1'
#
loop_
_entity.id
_entity.type
_entity.pdbx_description
1 polymer ?
#
loop_
_entity_poly.entity_id
_entity_poly.type
_entity_poly.pdbx_seq_one_letter_code
_entity_poly.pdbx_strand_id
1 'polypeptide(L)'
;MKNVYGNALTLTLFGESHGSSIGAVLDGLSPGIPVDEAHIARELTRRRPQGQTATARVEQDPFVIESGVFNGCTTGTPLCIRIPNAGQHSGDYAGMQDCARPGHSDYPAFCKYHGYSDYRGGGHFSGRITAALVAAGAIAEGALRGRGIRIGTHLAACAGVQDRPFRQTDGQIPDGELDALREPGFPVLDRAAGERMQQASLAAKADGGSVGGVTE
;
A
#
# COMPACT_ATOMS: atom_id res chain seq x y z
N MET A 1 -10.07 20.67 -5.83
CA MET A 1 -10.08 19.29 -5.29
C MET A 1 -8.76 19.08 -4.57
N LYS A 2 -8.79 18.55 -3.33
CA LYS A 2 -7.55 18.30 -2.56
C LYS A 2 -7.19 16.83 -2.66
N ASN A 3 -5.91 16.51 -2.86
CA ASN A 3 -5.31 15.18 -2.78
C ASN A 3 -4.36 15.12 -1.57
N VAL A 4 -4.75 15.77 -0.47
CA VAL A 4 -4.00 15.86 0.78
C VAL A 4 -4.82 15.20 1.87
N TYR A 5 -4.18 14.31 2.62
CA TYR A 5 -4.74 13.61 3.76
C TYR A 5 -4.01 14.06 5.04
N GLY A 6 -4.73 14.18 6.15
CA GLY A 6 -4.17 14.53 7.46
C GLY A 6 -4.32 16.01 7.81
N ASN A 7 -3.89 16.35 9.03
CA ASN A 7 -3.96 17.70 9.60
C ASN A 7 -2.58 18.19 10.06
N ALA A 8 -2.08 17.76 11.23
CA ALA A 8 -0.77 18.16 11.75
C ALA A 8 0.37 17.52 10.95
N LEU A 9 0.21 16.25 10.57
CA LEU A 9 1.01 15.57 9.56
C LEU A 9 0.14 15.42 8.34
N THR A 10 0.57 15.93 7.21
CA THR A 10 -0.14 15.80 5.95
C THR A 10 0.60 14.92 4.96
N LEU A 11 -0.17 14.15 4.21
CA LEU A 11 0.31 13.28 3.15
C LEU A 11 -0.33 13.71 1.83
N THR A 12 0.48 14.01 0.84
CA THR A 12 0.05 14.17 -0.55
C THR A 12 0.60 13.03 -1.38
N LEU A 13 -0.29 12.25 -2.01
CA LEU A 13 0.10 11.26 -3.01
C LEU A 13 0.02 11.89 -4.39
N PHE A 14 1.01 11.65 -5.25
CA PHE A 14 1.07 12.18 -6.61
C PHE A 14 1.49 11.13 -7.63
N GLY A 15 1.27 11.44 -8.90
CA GLY A 15 1.59 10.61 -10.04
C GLY A 15 0.46 9.69 -10.47
N GLU A 16 0.65 9.06 -11.62
CA GLU A 16 -0.26 8.10 -12.27
C GLU A 16 0.49 6.82 -12.60
N SER A 17 -0.22 5.69 -12.66
CA SER A 17 0.40 4.37 -12.89
C SER A 17 1.16 4.28 -14.21
N HIS A 18 0.77 5.06 -15.22
CA HIS A 18 1.42 5.14 -16.53
C HIS A 18 2.12 6.49 -16.76
N GLY A 19 2.24 7.32 -15.74
CA GLY A 19 3.12 8.49 -15.71
C GLY A 19 4.59 8.09 -15.51
N SER A 20 5.49 9.06 -15.47
CA SER A 20 6.93 8.82 -15.27
C SER A 20 7.28 8.26 -13.91
N SER A 21 6.52 8.63 -12.89
CA SER A 21 6.71 8.22 -11.50
C SER A 21 5.45 8.41 -10.68
N ILE A 22 5.44 7.78 -9.52
CA ILE A 22 4.52 8.05 -8.42
C ILE A 22 5.32 8.51 -7.21
N GLY A 23 4.67 9.13 -6.23
CA GLY A 23 5.37 9.51 -5.02
C GLY A 23 4.46 10.03 -3.93
N ALA A 24 5.09 10.43 -2.84
CA ALA A 24 4.45 10.98 -1.67
C ALA A 24 5.22 12.19 -1.15
N VAL A 25 4.49 13.18 -0.66
CA VAL A 25 5.03 14.27 0.13
C VAL A 25 4.44 14.19 1.53
N LEU A 26 5.32 14.10 2.52
CA LEU A 26 4.99 14.18 3.95
C LEU A 26 5.38 15.57 4.44
N ASP A 27 4.45 16.32 5.00
CA ASP A 27 4.71 17.62 5.61
C ASP A 27 4.21 17.64 7.05
N GLY A 28 4.96 18.25 7.95
CA GLY A 28 4.69 18.28 9.39
C GLY A 28 5.44 17.22 10.21
N LEU A 29 6.40 16.49 9.62
CA LEU A 29 7.30 15.64 10.40
C LEU A 29 8.23 16.50 11.26
N SER A 30 8.42 16.10 12.54
CA SER A 30 9.43 16.74 13.38
C SER A 30 10.84 16.55 12.82
N PRO A 31 11.75 17.51 12.96
CA PRO A 31 13.16 17.33 12.61
C PRO A 31 13.82 16.28 13.51
N GLY A 32 14.86 15.61 12.99
CA GLY A 32 15.68 14.67 13.77
C GLY A 32 15.11 13.25 13.89
N ILE A 33 14.05 12.88 13.16
CA ILE A 33 13.57 11.50 13.08
C ILE A 33 14.51 10.70 12.19
N PRO A 34 15.11 9.60 12.65
CA PRO A 34 15.92 8.72 11.81
C PRO A 34 15.08 8.13 10.67
N VAL A 35 15.62 8.15 9.45
CA VAL A 35 15.01 7.56 8.26
C VAL A 35 15.78 6.31 7.87
N ASP A 36 15.18 5.13 8.10
CA ASP A 36 15.74 3.83 7.73
C ASP A 36 15.29 3.44 6.31
N GLU A 37 16.13 3.73 5.32
CA GLU A 37 15.86 3.37 3.92
C GLU A 37 15.76 1.85 3.71
N ALA A 38 16.50 1.05 4.50
CA ALA A 38 16.39 -0.40 4.42
C ALA A 38 15.01 -0.88 4.92
N HIS A 39 14.44 -0.22 5.94
CA HIS A 39 13.06 -0.50 6.37
C HIS A 39 12.05 -0.14 5.28
N ILE A 40 12.18 1.02 4.65
CA ILE A 40 11.32 1.42 3.53
C ILE A 40 11.39 0.36 2.40
N ALA A 41 12.57 -0.09 2.04
CA ALA A 41 12.76 -1.11 1.01
C ALA A 41 12.12 -2.46 1.39
N ARG A 42 12.20 -2.87 2.67
CA ARG A 42 11.52 -4.09 3.16
C ARG A 42 10.00 -3.97 3.06
N GLU A 43 9.41 -2.85 3.49
CA GLU A 43 7.95 -2.64 3.41
C GLU A 43 7.46 -2.58 1.95
N LEU A 44 8.20 -1.94 1.05
CA LEU A 44 7.91 -1.98 -0.38
C LEU A 44 8.00 -3.41 -0.94
N THR A 45 8.93 -4.22 -0.46
CA THR A 45 9.03 -5.64 -0.85
C THR A 45 7.84 -6.45 -0.34
N ARG A 46 7.38 -6.22 0.89
CA ARG A 46 6.16 -6.86 1.45
C ARG A 46 4.91 -6.55 0.63
N ARG A 47 4.79 -5.33 0.12
CA ARG A 47 3.67 -4.91 -0.74
C ARG A 47 3.60 -5.69 -2.04
N ARG A 48 4.72 -6.20 -2.55
CA ARG A 48 4.75 -6.87 -3.86
C ARG A 48 3.83 -8.09 -3.87
N PRO A 49 3.18 -8.38 -5.03
CA PRO A 49 2.41 -9.61 -5.17
C PRO A 49 3.26 -10.84 -4.84
N GLN A 50 2.77 -11.68 -3.94
CA GLN A 50 3.45 -12.91 -3.51
C GLN A 50 2.48 -14.08 -3.48
N GLY A 51 2.99 -15.29 -3.79
CA GLY A 51 2.20 -16.51 -3.73
C GLY A 51 1.21 -16.71 -4.88
N GLN A 52 0.46 -17.81 -4.82
CA GLN A 52 -0.41 -18.27 -5.92
C GLN A 52 -1.68 -17.44 -6.10
N THR A 53 -2.12 -16.73 -5.05
CA THR A 53 -3.29 -15.86 -5.06
C THR A 53 -3.01 -14.49 -5.66
N ALA A 54 -1.75 -14.13 -5.84
CA ALA A 54 -1.31 -12.84 -6.34
C ALA A 54 -1.21 -12.78 -7.89
N THR A 55 -1.04 -11.57 -8.42
CA THR A 55 -0.77 -11.35 -9.84
C THR A 55 0.69 -11.65 -10.18
N ALA A 56 0.98 -12.00 -11.44
CA ALA A 56 2.36 -12.27 -11.90
C ALA A 56 3.23 -11.02 -12.08
N ARG A 57 2.69 -9.82 -11.82
CA ARG A 57 3.41 -8.56 -12.03
C ARG A 57 4.50 -8.39 -10.99
N VAL A 58 5.75 -8.22 -11.42
CA VAL A 58 6.90 -7.95 -10.55
C VAL A 58 7.37 -6.51 -10.76
N GLU A 59 7.33 -5.70 -9.70
CA GLU A 59 7.86 -4.34 -9.67
C GLU A 59 8.95 -4.27 -8.59
N GLN A 60 10.09 -3.69 -8.91
CA GLN A 60 11.21 -3.59 -7.94
C GLN A 60 11.06 -2.40 -6.98
N ASP A 61 10.24 -1.42 -7.36
CA ASP A 61 9.94 -0.20 -6.58
C ASP A 61 11.20 0.52 -6.04
N PRO A 62 12.22 0.78 -6.88
CA PRO A 62 13.31 1.63 -6.42
C PRO A 62 12.77 3.00 -6.08
N PHE A 63 13.23 3.58 -4.97
CA PHE A 63 12.76 4.89 -4.55
C PHE A 63 13.93 5.86 -4.38
N VAL A 64 13.60 7.14 -4.43
CA VAL A 64 14.54 8.25 -4.18
C VAL A 64 13.87 9.22 -3.21
N ILE A 65 14.60 9.61 -2.18
CA ILE A 65 14.18 10.71 -1.29
C ILE A 65 14.76 12.00 -1.88
N GLU A 66 13.88 12.85 -2.41
CA GLU A 66 14.25 14.08 -3.13
C GLU A 66 14.50 15.25 -2.18
N SER A 67 13.84 15.26 -1.01
CA SER A 67 13.94 16.34 0.00
C SER A 67 13.52 15.87 1.37
N GLY A 68 13.76 16.73 2.39
CA GLY A 68 13.27 16.51 3.75
C GLY A 68 14.13 15.60 4.61
N VAL A 69 15.26 15.10 4.10
CA VAL A 69 16.22 14.26 4.83
C VAL A 69 17.63 14.81 4.65
N PHE A 70 18.38 14.89 5.76
CA PHE A 70 19.79 15.25 5.77
C PHE A 70 20.52 14.43 6.84
N ASN A 71 21.68 13.86 6.49
CA ASN A 71 22.46 12.97 7.36
C ASN A 71 21.61 11.84 7.98
N GLY A 72 20.72 11.23 7.19
CA GLY A 72 19.88 10.11 7.64
C GLY A 72 18.71 10.48 8.58
N CYS A 73 18.44 11.77 8.80
CA CYS A 73 17.36 12.24 9.65
C CYS A 73 16.46 13.24 8.92
N THR A 74 15.21 13.32 9.32
CA THR A 74 14.26 14.35 8.82
C THR A 74 14.74 15.74 9.18
N THR A 75 14.54 16.70 8.27
CA THR A 75 14.92 18.11 8.48
C THR A 75 13.79 18.94 9.09
N GLY A 76 12.55 18.42 9.07
CA GLY A 76 11.35 19.19 9.42
C GLY A 76 10.75 19.97 8.24
N THR A 77 11.42 20.00 7.08
CA THR A 77 10.86 20.50 5.82
C THR A 77 10.07 19.39 5.12
N PRO A 78 9.24 19.69 4.09
CA PRO A 78 8.51 18.67 3.36
C PRO A 78 9.43 17.55 2.84
N LEU A 79 9.13 16.31 3.21
CA LEU A 79 9.84 15.12 2.77
C LEU A 79 9.14 14.59 1.51
N CYS A 80 9.88 14.57 0.42
CA CYS A 80 9.40 14.02 -0.85
C CYS A 80 10.10 12.70 -1.16
N ILE A 81 9.30 11.65 -1.37
CA ILE A 81 9.76 10.35 -1.85
C ILE A 81 9.14 10.05 -3.20
N ARG A 82 9.96 9.64 -4.17
CA ARG A 82 9.56 9.33 -5.54
C ARG A 82 9.96 7.91 -5.91
N ILE A 83 9.04 7.22 -6.58
CA ILE A 83 9.22 5.86 -7.11
C ILE A 83 9.02 5.93 -8.62
N PRO A 84 10.08 5.75 -9.42
CA PRO A 84 9.97 5.70 -10.88
C PRO A 84 9.06 4.56 -11.33
N ASN A 85 8.28 4.78 -12.39
CA ASN A 85 7.54 3.73 -13.04
C ASN A 85 8.42 3.07 -14.11
N ALA A 86 8.50 1.75 -14.07
CA ALA A 86 9.19 0.94 -15.07
C ALA A 86 8.26 -0.13 -15.64
N GLY A 87 8.42 -0.49 -16.91
CA GLY A 87 7.69 -1.62 -17.51
C GLY A 87 6.20 -1.35 -17.79
N GLN A 88 5.83 -0.11 -18.11
CA GLN A 88 4.45 0.25 -18.47
C GLN A 88 4.14 -0.17 -19.91
N HIS A 89 3.01 -0.88 -20.10
CA HIS A 89 2.47 -1.21 -21.43
C HIS A 89 1.26 -0.32 -21.74
N SER A 90 1.51 0.96 -22.03
CA SER A 90 0.44 1.95 -22.26
C SER A 90 -0.45 1.64 -23.49
N GLY A 91 0.05 0.86 -24.45
CA GLY A 91 -0.70 0.41 -25.64
C GLY A 91 -1.92 -0.46 -25.32
N ASP A 92 -1.89 -1.20 -24.21
CA ASP A 92 -2.98 -2.10 -23.79
C ASP A 92 -4.27 -1.35 -23.43
N TYR A 93 -4.19 -0.03 -23.22
CA TYR A 93 -5.31 0.83 -22.86
C TYR A 93 -5.85 1.68 -24.01
N ALA A 94 -5.35 1.47 -25.24
CA ALA A 94 -5.86 2.17 -26.41
C ALA A 94 -7.36 1.86 -26.63
N GLY A 95 -8.19 2.91 -26.70
CA GLY A 95 -9.65 2.78 -26.82
C GLY A 95 -10.43 2.60 -25.52
N MET A 96 -9.78 2.55 -24.35
CA MET A 96 -10.47 2.46 -23.06
C MET A 96 -10.94 3.81 -22.49
N GLN A 97 -10.58 4.92 -23.13
CA GLN A 97 -10.94 6.27 -22.68
C GLN A 97 -12.47 6.50 -22.64
N ASP A 98 -13.23 5.84 -23.52
CA ASP A 98 -14.66 6.01 -23.67
C ASP A 98 -15.49 4.89 -23.01
N CYS A 99 -14.81 3.93 -22.35
CA CYS A 99 -15.46 2.78 -21.72
C CYS A 99 -14.93 2.54 -20.31
N ALA A 100 -15.70 2.94 -19.31
CA ALA A 100 -15.35 2.72 -17.91
C ALA A 100 -15.43 1.23 -17.54
N ARG A 101 -14.39 0.70 -16.91
CA ARG A 101 -14.35 -0.70 -16.46
C ARG A 101 -15.27 -0.91 -15.25
N PRO A 102 -16.10 -1.95 -15.23
CA PRO A 102 -16.87 -2.34 -14.05
C PRO A 102 -15.94 -2.65 -12.86
N GLY A 103 -16.32 -2.22 -11.66
CA GLY A 103 -15.52 -2.48 -10.45
C GLY A 103 -14.22 -1.68 -10.32
N HIS A 104 -13.96 -0.75 -11.24
CA HIS A 104 -12.81 0.17 -11.17
C HIS A 104 -13.28 1.61 -10.98
N SER A 105 -12.35 2.52 -10.62
CA SER A 105 -12.66 3.93 -10.38
C SER A 105 -12.69 4.80 -11.65
N ASP A 106 -12.81 4.22 -12.84
CA ASP A 106 -12.75 4.97 -14.11
C ASP A 106 -13.86 6.01 -14.21
N TYR A 107 -15.12 5.61 -13.95
CA TYR A 107 -16.26 6.52 -13.99
C TYR A 107 -16.22 7.60 -12.88
N PRO A 108 -15.99 7.26 -11.60
CA PRO A 108 -15.74 8.26 -10.56
C PRO A 108 -14.60 9.23 -10.90
N ALA A 109 -13.50 8.75 -11.50
CA ALA A 109 -12.39 9.58 -11.94
C ALA A 109 -12.81 10.54 -13.05
N PHE A 110 -13.55 10.05 -14.04
CA PHE A 110 -14.12 10.88 -15.10
C PHE A 110 -14.99 11.99 -14.54
N CYS A 111 -15.92 11.67 -13.65
CA CYS A 111 -16.79 12.66 -13.00
C CYS A 111 -16.00 13.66 -12.15
N LYS A 112 -15.05 13.19 -11.34
CA LYS A 112 -14.26 14.04 -10.45
C LYS A 112 -13.33 14.99 -11.18
N TYR A 113 -12.73 14.55 -12.28
CA TYR A 113 -11.72 15.28 -13.03
C TYR A 113 -12.22 15.75 -14.41
N HIS A 114 -13.53 15.68 -14.66
CA HIS A 114 -14.17 16.19 -15.90
C HIS A 114 -13.56 15.60 -17.18
N GLY A 115 -13.16 14.32 -17.16
CA GLY A 115 -12.55 13.64 -18.28
C GLY A 115 -11.06 13.92 -18.51
N TYR A 116 -10.41 14.74 -17.69
CA TYR A 116 -8.98 15.09 -17.83
C TYR A 116 -8.03 14.17 -17.05
N SER A 117 -8.54 13.10 -16.45
CA SER A 117 -7.68 12.11 -15.75
C SER A 117 -6.96 11.21 -16.75
N ASP A 118 -5.73 10.79 -16.39
CA ASP A 118 -5.06 9.71 -17.13
C ASP A 118 -5.80 8.39 -16.88
N TYR A 119 -6.45 7.84 -17.91
CA TYR A 119 -7.23 6.60 -17.82
C TYR A 119 -6.37 5.33 -17.88
N ARG A 120 -5.12 5.46 -18.34
CA ARG A 120 -4.22 4.31 -18.56
C ARG A 120 -3.90 3.62 -17.24
N GLY A 121 -4.18 2.31 -17.15
CA GLY A 121 -3.93 1.51 -15.95
C GLY A 121 -4.64 2.00 -14.69
N GLY A 122 -5.68 2.84 -14.82
CA GLY A 122 -6.40 3.46 -13.71
C GLY A 122 -5.78 4.75 -13.18
N GLY A 123 -4.70 5.21 -13.80
CA GLY A 123 -4.08 6.51 -13.50
C GLY A 123 -3.73 6.67 -12.02
N HIS A 124 -4.23 7.76 -11.42
CA HIS A 124 -4.05 8.06 -9.99
C HIS A 124 -4.86 7.11 -9.07
N PHE A 125 -5.88 6.42 -9.58
CA PHE A 125 -6.69 5.45 -8.82
C PHE A 125 -6.17 4.02 -8.92
N SER A 126 -5.02 3.82 -9.55
CA SER A 126 -4.37 2.52 -9.65
C SER A 126 -3.85 2.04 -8.29
N GLY A 127 -3.88 0.73 -8.06
CA GLY A 127 -3.20 0.11 -6.93
C GLY A 127 -1.68 0.40 -6.88
N ARG A 128 -1.10 0.83 -8.01
CA ARG A 128 0.30 1.27 -8.09
C ARG A 128 0.63 2.40 -7.10
N ILE A 129 -0.30 3.34 -6.91
CA ILE A 129 -0.13 4.51 -6.03
C ILE A 129 0.10 4.09 -4.57
N THR A 130 -0.39 2.92 -4.16
CA THR A 130 -0.18 2.40 -2.80
C THR A 130 1.30 2.15 -2.48
N ALA A 131 2.20 2.03 -3.45
CA ALA A 131 3.63 1.93 -3.18
C ALA A 131 4.16 3.22 -2.52
N ALA A 132 3.74 4.39 -3.01
CA ALA A 132 4.10 5.66 -2.39
C ALA A 132 3.52 5.81 -0.97
N LEU A 133 2.29 5.32 -0.76
CA LEU A 133 1.65 5.29 0.57
C LEU A 133 2.42 4.38 1.54
N VAL A 134 2.85 3.20 1.10
CA VAL A 134 3.63 2.26 1.92
C VAL A 134 4.99 2.86 2.28
N ALA A 135 5.68 3.51 1.34
CA ALA A 135 6.95 4.17 1.61
C ALA A 135 6.80 5.29 2.65
N ALA A 136 5.78 6.13 2.51
CA ALA A 136 5.44 7.17 3.50
C ALA A 136 5.08 6.57 4.88
N GLY A 137 4.30 5.49 4.88
CA GLY A 137 3.93 4.75 6.08
C GLY A 137 5.12 4.18 6.83
N ALA A 138 6.11 3.64 6.11
CA ALA A 138 7.34 3.12 6.72
C ALA A 138 8.15 4.21 7.45
N ILE A 139 8.19 5.43 6.90
CA ILE A 139 8.84 6.59 7.57
C ILE A 139 8.07 6.97 8.84
N ALA A 140 6.75 7.09 8.75
CA ALA A 140 5.91 7.43 9.90
C ALA A 140 5.98 6.35 11.00
N GLU A 141 6.00 5.08 10.62
CA GLU A 141 6.18 3.97 11.54
C GLU A 141 7.52 4.02 12.27
N GLY A 142 8.60 4.36 11.57
CA GLY A 142 9.92 4.56 12.18
C GLY A 142 9.88 5.61 13.30
N ALA A 143 9.15 6.71 13.09
CA ALA A 143 8.94 7.74 14.11
C ALA A 143 8.16 7.23 15.33
N LEU A 144 7.15 6.39 15.11
CA LEU A 144 6.33 5.79 16.18
C LEU A 144 7.10 4.73 16.96
N ARG A 145 7.88 3.89 16.28
CA ARG A 145 8.75 2.89 16.93
C ARG A 145 9.75 3.52 17.89
N GLY A 146 10.33 4.66 17.51
CA GLY A 146 11.21 5.42 18.41
C GLY A 146 10.54 5.90 19.69
N ARG A 147 9.21 5.86 19.76
CA ARG A 147 8.38 6.17 20.95
C ARG A 147 7.77 4.93 21.60
N GLY A 148 8.18 3.73 21.20
CA GLY A 148 7.66 2.47 21.73
C GLY A 148 6.26 2.10 21.20
N ILE A 149 5.76 2.79 20.16
CA ILE A 149 4.45 2.49 19.56
C ILE A 149 4.67 1.51 18.39
N ARG A 150 3.93 0.40 18.41
CA ARG A 150 3.95 -0.62 17.36
C ARG A 150 2.59 -0.69 16.66
N ILE A 151 2.63 -0.93 15.37
CA ILE A 151 1.44 -1.09 14.53
C ILE A 151 1.51 -2.46 13.87
N GLY A 152 0.43 -3.23 14.00
CA GLY A 152 0.25 -4.50 13.30
C GLY A 152 -1.10 -4.53 12.62
N THR A 153 -1.22 -5.33 11.59
CA THR A 153 -2.48 -5.60 10.90
C THR A 153 -2.49 -7.05 10.42
N HIS A 154 -3.67 -7.65 10.44
CA HIS A 154 -3.88 -8.98 9.89
C HIS A 154 -5.18 -9.06 9.09
N LEU A 155 -5.36 -10.13 8.36
CA LEU A 155 -6.59 -10.43 7.66
C LEU A 155 -7.56 -11.11 8.62
N ALA A 156 -8.44 -10.32 9.25
CA ALA A 156 -9.37 -10.78 10.27
C ALA A 156 -10.45 -11.73 9.72
N ALA A 157 -10.83 -11.58 8.44
CA ALA A 157 -11.72 -12.52 7.77
C ALA A 157 -11.50 -12.51 6.26
N CYS A 158 -11.70 -13.65 5.60
CA CYS A 158 -11.74 -13.76 4.14
C CYS A 158 -12.61 -14.93 3.71
N ALA A 159 -13.45 -14.72 2.69
CA ALA A 159 -14.35 -15.74 2.15
C ALA A 159 -15.23 -16.45 3.21
N GLY A 160 -15.69 -15.72 4.23
CA GLY A 160 -16.48 -16.27 5.33
C GLY A 160 -15.67 -17.01 6.41
N VAL A 161 -14.37 -17.26 6.20
CA VAL A 161 -13.45 -17.79 7.23
C VAL A 161 -12.98 -16.64 8.10
N GLN A 162 -13.01 -16.81 9.41
CA GLN A 162 -12.52 -15.84 10.39
C GLN A 162 -11.19 -16.28 10.98
N ASP A 163 -10.30 -15.31 11.20
CA ASP A 163 -9.08 -15.43 12.00
C ASP A 163 -9.37 -15.11 13.48
N ARG A 164 -8.42 -15.33 14.35
CA ARG A 164 -8.46 -14.90 15.75
C ARG A 164 -8.36 -13.36 15.83
N PRO A 165 -9.32 -12.64 16.39
CA PRO A 165 -9.26 -11.19 16.49
C PRO A 165 -8.25 -10.74 17.54
N PHE A 166 -7.66 -9.56 17.36
CA PHE A 166 -6.75 -8.95 18.33
C PHE A 166 -7.39 -8.74 19.69
N ARG A 167 -8.67 -8.45 19.75
CA ARG A 167 -9.40 -8.17 21.01
C ARG A 167 -9.57 -9.36 21.96
N GLN A 168 -9.28 -10.61 21.54
CA GLN A 168 -9.35 -11.78 22.41
C GLN A 168 -8.14 -11.94 23.35
N THR A 169 -7.15 -11.05 23.27
CA THR A 169 -5.89 -11.13 24.03
C THR A 169 -5.82 -10.12 25.17
N ASP A 170 -6.90 -9.90 25.93
CA ASP A 170 -6.96 -8.98 27.10
C ASP A 170 -6.31 -7.58 26.82
N GLY A 171 -6.38 -7.13 25.58
CA GLY A 171 -5.88 -5.81 25.18
C GLY A 171 -4.36 -5.73 24.92
N GLN A 172 -3.62 -6.81 25.06
CA GLN A 172 -2.20 -6.86 24.75
C GLN A 172 -1.90 -7.98 23.75
N ILE A 173 -1.46 -7.59 22.55
CA ILE A 173 -0.93 -8.52 21.56
C ILE A 173 0.57 -8.68 21.85
N PRO A 174 1.08 -9.91 22.05
CA PRO A 174 2.49 -10.13 22.22
C PRO A 174 3.30 -9.56 21.06
N ASP A 175 4.40 -8.87 21.35
CA ASP A 175 5.27 -8.28 20.31
C ASP A 175 5.71 -9.29 19.24
N GLY A 176 5.98 -10.53 19.63
CA GLY A 176 6.34 -11.59 18.71
C GLY A 176 5.23 -11.96 17.71
N GLU A 177 3.95 -11.83 18.07
CA GLU A 177 2.83 -12.05 17.14
C GLU A 177 2.74 -10.92 16.12
N LEU A 178 2.93 -9.66 16.54
CA LEU A 178 2.98 -8.52 15.62
C LEU A 178 4.16 -8.61 14.65
N ASP A 179 5.31 -9.10 15.12
CA ASP A 179 6.47 -9.32 14.25
C ASP A 179 6.23 -10.47 13.27
N ALA A 180 5.61 -11.57 13.72
CA ALA A 180 5.26 -12.70 12.85
C ALA A 180 4.31 -12.31 11.70
N LEU A 181 3.40 -11.37 11.93
CA LEU A 181 2.52 -10.84 10.88
C LEU A 181 3.26 -10.03 9.78
N ARG A 182 4.50 -9.65 10.05
CA ARG A 182 5.38 -8.94 9.08
C ARG A 182 6.22 -9.87 8.24
N GLU A 183 6.36 -11.13 8.65
CA GLU A 183 7.11 -12.12 7.89
C GLU A 183 6.39 -12.45 6.56
N PRO A 184 7.14 -12.90 5.52
CA PRO A 184 6.55 -13.32 4.26
C PRO A 184 5.52 -14.42 4.47
N GLY A 185 4.32 -14.25 3.93
CA GLY A 185 3.24 -15.22 4.08
C GLY A 185 1.86 -14.58 4.06
N PHE A 186 0.88 -15.37 4.45
CA PHE A 186 -0.49 -14.91 4.59
C PHE A 186 -0.66 -14.27 5.97
N PRO A 187 -1.08 -12.99 6.06
CA PRO A 187 -1.03 -12.23 7.31
C PRO A 187 -2.22 -12.60 8.23
N VAL A 188 -2.11 -13.69 8.94
CA VAL A 188 -3.11 -14.20 9.90
C VAL A 188 -2.46 -14.62 11.20
N LEU A 189 -3.21 -14.59 12.30
CA LEU A 189 -2.79 -15.06 13.62
C LEU A 189 -2.95 -16.58 13.77
N ASP A 190 -4.02 -17.16 13.16
CA ASP A 190 -4.24 -18.60 13.09
C ASP A 190 -3.88 -19.12 11.71
N ARG A 191 -2.80 -19.91 11.67
CA ARG A 191 -2.31 -20.51 10.42
C ARG A 191 -3.36 -21.39 9.73
N ALA A 192 -4.14 -22.15 10.50
CA ALA A 192 -5.16 -23.03 9.93
C ALA A 192 -6.31 -22.22 9.30
N ALA A 193 -6.68 -21.07 9.89
CA ALA A 193 -7.61 -20.13 9.28
C ALA A 193 -7.03 -19.57 7.97
N GLY A 194 -5.78 -19.17 7.97
CA GLY A 194 -5.07 -18.68 6.77
C GLY A 194 -5.06 -19.69 5.63
N GLU A 195 -4.81 -20.96 5.90
CA GLU A 195 -4.85 -22.02 4.89
C GLU A 195 -6.25 -22.17 4.27
N ARG A 196 -7.31 -22.14 5.09
CA ARG A 196 -8.70 -22.17 4.60
C ARG A 196 -9.06 -20.93 3.76
N MET A 197 -8.62 -19.74 4.18
CA MET A 197 -8.81 -18.49 3.43
C MET A 197 -8.13 -18.54 2.05
N GLN A 198 -6.91 -19.05 2.00
CA GLN A 198 -6.16 -19.22 0.75
C GLN A 198 -6.84 -20.21 -0.19
N GLN A 199 -7.31 -21.36 0.33
CA GLN A 199 -8.04 -22.35 -0.48
C GLN A 199 -9.31 -21.76 -1.06
N ALA A 200 -10.11 -21.03 -0.26
CA ALA A 200 -11.32 -20.36 -0.73
C ALA A 200 -11.02 -19.31 -1.80
N SER A 201 -9.94 -18.54 -1.64
CA SER A 201 -9.49 -17.53 -2.63
C SER A 201 -9.08 -18.20 -3.94
N LEU A 202 -8.36 -19.32 -3.89
CA LEU A 202 -7.94 -20.07 -5.08
C LEU A 202 -9.13 -20.71 -5.80
N ALA A 203 -10.11 -21.23 -5.06
CA ALA A 203 -11.34 -21.77 -5.63
C ALA A 203 -12.14 -20.67 -6.38
N ALA A 204 -12.35 -19.51 -5.76
CA ALA A 204 -13.00 -18.38 -6.41
C ALA A 204 -12.24 -17.91 -7.66
N LYS A 205 -10.91 -17.88 -7.63
CA LYS A 205 -10.08 -17.54 -8.79
C LYS A 205 -10.25 -18.55 -9.93
N ALA A 206 -10.33 -19.84 -9.62
CA ALA A 206 -10.57 -20.89 -10.63
C ALA A 206 -11.95 -20.74 -11.31
N ASP A 207 -12.96 -20.29 -10.56
CA ASP A 207 -14.30 -20.00 -11.07
C ASP A 207 -14.42 -18.62 -11.75
N GLY A 208 -13.30 -17.89 -11.94
CA GLY A 208 -13.30 -16.54 -12.51
C GLY A 208 -13.88 -15.44 -11.59
N GLY A 209 -14.06 -15.75 -10.31
CA GLY A 209 -14.59 -14.85 -9.30
C GLY A 209 -13.53 -14.27 -8.36
N SER A 210 -14.00 -13.57 -7.32
CA SER A 210 -13.18 -13.03 -6.24
C SER A 210 -13.92 -13.14 -4.91
N VAL A 211 -13.17 -13.04 -3.81
CA VAL A 211 -13.71 -13.05 -2.45
C VAL A 211 -13.41 -11.73 -1.74
N GLY A 212 -14.29 -11.35 -0.82
CA GLY A 212 -14.06 -10.22 0.07
C GLY A 212 -13.26 -10.62 1.31
N GLY A 213 -12.65 -9.61 1.94
CA GLY A 213 -11.91 -9.76 3.20
C GLY A 213 -12.11 -8.56 4.12
N VAL A 214 -11.77 -8.77 5.38
CA VAL A 214 -11.75 -7.75 6.44
C VAL A 214 -10.38 -7.74 7.07
N THR A 215 -9.80 -6.57 7.25
CA THR A 215 -8.54 -6.37 7.98
C THR A 215 -8.80 -5.76 9.35
N GLU A 216 -8.02 -6.18 10.35
CA GLU A 216 -7.95 -5.56 11.67
C GLU A 216 -6.57 -4.97 11.92
#